data_3bde6e403acc797f615ddd385d11c4f3
#
_entry.id   3bde6e403acc797f615ddd385d11c4f3
#
_cell.length_a   1.000
_cell.length_b   1.000
_cell.length_c   1.000
_cell.angle_alpha   90.00
_cell.angle_beta   90.00
_cell.angle_gamma   90.00
#
_symmetry.space_group_name_H-M   'P 1'
#
loop_
_entity.id
_entity.type
_entity.pdbx_description
1 polymer ?
#
loop_
_entity_poly.entity_id
_entity_poly.type
_entity_poly.pdbx_seq_one_letter_code
_entity_poly.pdbx_strand_id
1 'polypeptide(L)'
;RPAKLEDESARQFNGLRRDSDWVNADITVSTSADQVPVAPGYKVSDTTADGRRTIRYKSDAPIQNFFSVQSARYAVATDRWKDVELAVYHDPAHGYNVERMNTAMKASLDYFTAHFSPFQFRQVRILEFPAYADFAQSFANTIPYSEGIGFIADYRDPEKIDMVTYITAHEVGHQWWGHQVISSDQQGGT
;
A
#
# COMPACT_ATOMS: atom_id res chain seq x y z
N ARG A 1 -17.69 21.52 -3.08
CA ARG A 1 -17.53 21.58 -4.55
C ARG A 1 -16.07 21.84 -4.85
N PRO A 2 -15.48 21.16 -5.86
CA PRO A 2 -14.13 21.50 -6.34
C PRO A 2 -14.06 22.99 -6.72
N ALA A 3 -12.92 23.61 -6.49
CA ALA A 3 -12.68 24.99 -6.87
C ALA A 3 -12.77 25.16 -8.40
N LYS A 4 -12.99 26.37 -8.87
CA LYS A 4 -13.01 26.65 -10.30
C LYS A 4 -11.61 26.46 -10.91
N LEU A 5 -11.58 26.13 -12.19
CA LEU A 5 -10.32 25.91 -12.92
C LEU A 5 -9.41 27.16 -12.93
N GLU A 6 -10.02 28.34 -12.89
CA GLU A 6 -9.32 29.63 -12.88
C GLU A 6 -8.77 30.02 -11.49
N ASP A 7 -9.15 29.30 -10.45
CA ASP A 7 -8.63 29.55 -9.10
C ASP A 7 -7.25 28.90 -8.94
N GLU A 8 -6.22 29.65 -9.26
CA GLU A 8 -4.85 29.17 -9.18
C GLU A 8 -4.40 28.83 -7.76
N SER A 9 -4.99 29.46 -6.74
CA SER A 9 -4.67 29.14 -5.34
C SER A 9 -5.08 27.71 -4.98
N ALA A 10 -6.16 27.20 -5.58
CA ALA A 10 -6.65 25.86 -5.36
C ALA A 10 -5.74 24.77 -5.94
N ARG A 11 -4.82 25.09 -6.86
CA ARG A 11 -3.82 24.14 -7.39
C ARG A 11 -2.85 23.62 -6.32
N GLN A 12 -2.74 24.33 -5.22
CA GLN A 12 -1.88 23.94 -4.10
C GLN A 12 -2.56 22.90 -3.19
N PHE A 13 -3.88 22.73 -3.31
CA PHE A 13 -4.61 21.79 -2.47
C PHE A 13 -4.68 20.41 -3.13
N ASN A 14 -4.26 19.42 -2.36
CA ASN A 14 -4.29 18.03 -2.73
C ASN A 14 -5.75 17.52 -2.78
N GLY A 15 -6.14 16.87 -3.87
CA GLY A 15 -7.48 16.30 -4.04
C GLY A 15 -7.82 15.13 -3.10
N LEU A 16 -6.81 14.51 -2.45
CA LEU A 16 -7.03 13.43 -1.48
C LEU A 16 -7.52 14.01 -0.14
N ARG A 17 -6.77 14.92 0.44
CA ARG A 17 -7.08 15.59 1.72
C ARG A 17 -6.35 16.92 1.80
N ARG A 18 -6.96 17.88 2.47
CA ARG A 18 -6.35 19.21 2.68
C ARG A 18 -5.05 19.18 3.49
N ASP A 19 -4.84 18.15 4.31
CA ASP A 19 -3.68 17.96 5.17
C ASP A 19 -2.73 16.85 4.66
N SER A 20 -2.90 16.39 3.43
CA SER A 20 -2.03 15.39 2.79
C SER A 20 -0.82 16.02 2.13
N ASP A 21 -0.09 16.85 2.87
CA ASP A 21 1.18 17.41 2.42
C ASP A 21 2.28 16.34 2.34
N TRP A 22 3.36 16.68 1.63
CA TRP A 22 4.55 15.85 1.56
C TRP A 22 5.35 15.93 2.87
N VAL A 23 5.61 14.78 3.47
CA VAL A 23 6.32 14.66 4.75
C VAL A 23 7.46 13.65 4.67
N ASN A 24 8.49 13.87 5.46
CA ASN A 24 9.52 12.86 5.74
C ASN A 24 9.06 12.04 6.95
N ALA A 25 8.73 10.77 6.72
CA ALA A 25 8.27 9.89 7.79
C ALA A 25 9.47 9.25 8.50
N ASP A 26 9.48 9.30 9.84
CA ASP A 26 10.41 8.56 10.70
C ASP A 26 9.62 8.07 11.92
N ILE A 27 9.19 6.82 11.88
CA ILE A 27 8.18 6.27 12.79
C ILE A 27 8.73 5.04 13.49
N THR A 28 8.68 5.05 14.82
CA THR A 28 8.98 3.89 15.64
C THR A 28 7.68 3.32 16.22
N VAL A 29 7.44 2.04 15.98
CA VAL A 29 6.25 1.33 16.48
C VAL A 29 6.70 0.21 17.41
N SER A 30 6.09 0.12 18.58
CA SER A 30 6.32 -0.95 19.54
C SER A 30 5.02 -1.70 19.83
N THR A 31 5.05 -3.03 19.69
CA THR A 31 3.89 -3.93 19.91
C THR A 31 4.29 -5.12 20.74
N SER A 32 3.38 -6.08 20.95
CA SER A 32 3.71 -7.36 21.56
C SER A 32 4.76 -8.10 20.73
N ALA A 33 5.63 -8.87 21.38
CA ALA A 33 6.77 -9.53 20.73
C ALA A 33 6.39 -10.48 19.59
N ASP A 34 5.18 -11.03 19.65
CA ASP A 34 4.62 -11.96 18.65
C ASP A 34 3.94 -11.30 17.46
N GLN A 35 3.90 -9.97 17.43
CA GLN A 35 3.33 -9.19 16.32
C GLN A 35 4.40 -8.53 15.47
N VAL A 36 4.05 -8.25 14.21
CA VAL A 36 4.86 -7.50 13.26
C VAL A 36 4.24 -6.13 13.05
N PRO A 37 4.74 -5.07 13.65
CA PRO A 37 4.29 -3.72 13.35
C PRO A 37 4.80 -3.27 11.99
N VAL A 38 3.95 -2.61 11.21
CA VAL A 38 4.29 -2.03 9.89
C VAL A 38 3.87 -0.58 9.87
N ALA A 39 4.77 0.29 9.44
CA ALA A 39 4.57 1.72 9.28
C ALA A 39 5.14 2.20 7.93
N PRO A 40 4.86 3.44 7.51
CA PRO A 40 5.42 3.99 6.26
C PRO A 40 6.95 3.98 6.23
N GLY A 41 7.49 3.81 5.03
CA GLY A 41 8.93 3.82 4.79
C GLY A 41 9.59 2.45 4.88
N TYR A 42 10.91 2.45 4.91
CA TYR A 42 11.76 1.27 4.93
C TYR A 42 12.20 0.93 6.35
N LYS A 43 12.27 -0.35 6.66
CA LYS A 43 12.70 -0.82 7.98
C LYS A 43 14.18 -0.46 8.23
N VAL A 44 14.42 0.32 9.28
CA VAL A 44 15.75 0.75 9.71
C VAL A 44 16.29 -0.14 10.84
N SER A 45 15.43 -0.53 11.78
CA SER A 45 15.78 -1.41 12.87
C SER A 45 14.60 -2.28 13.30
N ASP A 46 14.88 -3.43 13.87
CA ASP A 46 13.90 -4.41 14.36
C ASP A 46 14.49 -5.09 15.59
N THR A 47 13.95 -4.84 16.76
CA THR A 47 14.44 -5.34 18.04
C THR A 47 13.31 -5.93 18.87
N THR A 48 13.60 -6.99 19.60
CA THR A 48 12.67 -7.59 20.55
C THR A 48 13.34 -7.66 21.91
N ALA A 49 12.72 -7.03 22.91
CA ALA A 49 13.16 -7.03 24.28
C ALA A 49 11.94 -6.86 25.23
N ASP A 50 12.02 -7.38 26.41
CA ASP A 50 11.02 -7.23 27.48
C ASP A 50 9.58 -7.52 27.03
N GLY A 51 9.39 -8.57 26.21
CA GLY A 51 8.07 -8.97 25.69
C GLY A 51 7.48 -8.03 24.61
N ARG A 52 8.28 -7.12 24.08
CA ARG A 52 7.87 -6.19 23.04
C ARG A 52 8.79 -6.27 21.82
N ARG A 53 8.20 -6.10 20.62
CA ARG A 53 8.92 -5.89 19.37
C ARG A 53 8.80 -4.43 18.98
N THR A 54 9.93 -3.82 18.69
CA THR A 54 10.04 -2.41 18.31
C THR A 54 10.71 -2.31 16.95
N ILE A 55 10.01 -1.73 15.98
CA ILE A 55 10.53 -1.51 14.62
C ILE A 55 10.51 -0.02 14.30
N ARG A 56 11.63 0.48 13.77
CA ARG A 56 11.70 1.84 13.21
C ARG A 56 11.67 1.79 11.71
N TYR A 57 10.81 2.61 11.14
CA TYR A 57 10.66 2.83 9.70
C TYR A 57 11.02 4.26 9.34
N LYS A 58 11.64 4.45 8.19
CA LYS A 58 11.98 5.78 7.67
C LYS A 58 11.76 5.82 6.16
N SER A 59 11.11 6.89 5.68
CA SER A 59 11.05 7.18 4.26
C SER A 59 12.42 7.68 3.75
N ASP A 60 12.80 7.33 2.53
CA ASP A 60 14.03 7.81 1.88
C ASP A 60 13.77 9.03 0.99
N ALA A 61 12.51 9.37 0.79
CA ALA A 61 12.03 10.57 0.11
C ALA A 61 10.72 11.02 0.76
N PRO A 62 10.28 12.26 0.55
CA PRO A 62 8.98 12.71 1.02
C PRO A 62 7.85 11.82 0.47
N ILE A 63 6.91 11.48 1.32
CA ILE A 63 5.67 10.77 1.00
C ILE A 63 4.48 11.63 1.43
N GLN A 64 3.30 11.32 0.92
CA GLN A 64 2.11 12.01 1.41
C GLN A 64 1.84 11.69 2.89
N ASN A 65 1.37 12.69 3.64
CA ASN A 65 0.84 12.50 4.99
C ASN A 65 -0.52 11.79 4.93
N PHE A 66 -0.53 10.62 4.26
CA PHE A 66 -1.67 9.76 4.04
C PHE A 66 -1.20 8.31 4.14
N PHE A 67 -1.38 7.71 5.31
CA PHE A 67 -0.88 6.38 5.61
C PHE A 67 -1.57 5.77 6.84
N SER A 68 -1.35 4.47 7.05
CA SER A 68 -1.74 3.76 8.28
C SER A 68 -0.53 3.13 8.97
N VAL A 69 -0.72 2.79 10.24
CA VAL A 69 0.17 1.92 11.01
C VAL A 69 -0.63 0.69 11.42
N GLN A 70 -0.12 -0.49 11.14
CA GLN A 70 -0.79 -1.75 11.41
C GLN A 70 0.13 -2.70 12.20
N SER A 71 -0.46 -3.60 12.96
CA SER A 71 0.29 -4.64 13.68
C SER A 71 -0.58 -5.87 13.86
N ALA A 72 -0.07 -7.03 13.49
CA ALA A 72 -0.71 -8.32 13.71
C ALA A 72 0.34 -9.44 13.77
N ARG A 73 -0.12 -10.67 14.03
CA ARG A 73 0.70 -11.89 13.97
C ARG A 73 0.85 -12.37 12.53
N TYR A 74 1.41 -11.51 11.70
CA TYR A 74 1.55 -11.80 10.28
C TYR A 74 2.53 -12.94 9.99
N ALA A 75 2.13 -13.85 9.10
CA ALA A 75 3.05 -14.52 8.19
C ALA A 75 3.43 -13.52 7.08
N VAL A 76 4.64 -13.62 6.57
CA VAL A 76 5.13 -12.70 5.53
C VAL A 76 5.66 -13.53 4.36
N ALA A 77 4.97 -13.45 3.24
CA ALA A 77 5.43 -13.99 1.98
C ALA A 77 6.20 -12.91 1.21
N THR A 78 7.45 -13.20 0.88
CA THR A 78 8.33 -12.27 0.18
C THR A 78 8.59 -12.73 -1.23
N ASP A 79 8.71 -11.80 -2.15
CA ASP A 79 9.05 -12.01 -3.54
C ASP A 79 9.84 -10.79 -4.06
N ARG A 80 10.18 -10.76 -5.34
CA ARG A 80 10.95 -9.68 -5.94
C ARG A 80 10.51 -9.41 -7.38
N TRP A 81 10.47 -8.15 -7.75
CA TRP A 81 10.39 -7.70 -9.13
C TRP A 81 11.56 -6.75 -9.40
N LYS A 82 12.51 -7.17 -10.26
CA LYS A 82 13.78 -6.44 -10.46
C LYS A 82 14.44 -6.10 -9.11
N ASP A 83 14.64 -4.81 -8.82
CA ASP A 83 15.22 -4.33 -7.57
C ASP A 83 14.18 -3.96 -6.50
N VAL A 84 12.90 -4.21 -6.77
CA VAL A 84 11.78 -3.93 -5.86
C VAL A 84 11.45 -5.16 -5.03
N GLU A 85 11.43 -5.01 -3.72
CA GLU A 85 10.95 -6.05 -2.79
C GLU A 85 9.43 -6.08 -2.78
N LEU A 86 8.85 -7.28 -2.92
CA LEU A 86 7.41 -7.52 -2.78
C LEU A 86 7.18 -8.28 -1.48
N ALA A 87 6.17 -7.88 -0.72
CA ALA A 87 5.81 -8.60 0.50
C ALA A 87 4.30 -8.60 0.72
N VAL A 88 3.76 -9.76 1.07
CA VAL A 88 2.37 -9.93 1.48
C VAL A 88 2.35 -10.35 2.94
N TYR A 89 1.83 -9.50 3.78
CA TYR A 89 1.62 -9.72 5.21
C TYR A 89 0.21 -10.23 5.41
N HIS A 90 0.05 -11.46 5.88
CA HIS A 90 -1.26 -12.10 5.98
C HIS A 90 -1.41 -12.95 7.25
N ASP A 91 -2.63 -13.25 7.63
CA ASP A 91 -2.89 -14.26 8.65
C ASP A 91 -2.31 -15.61 8.20
N PRO A 92 -1.59 -16.36 9.03
CA PRO A 92 -1.03 -17.67 8.67
C PRO A 92 -2.04 -18.65 8.07
N ALA A 93 -3.33 -18.52 8.39
CA ALA A 93 -4.40 -19.35 7.83
C ALA A 93 -4.92 -18.88 6.47
N HIS A 94 -4.57 -17.67 6.02
CA HIS A 94 -5.16 -17.02 4.83
C HIS A 94 -4.20 -16.94 3.62
N GLY A 95 -3.41 -18.01 3.41
CA GLY A 95 -2.44 -18.05 2.30
C GLY A 95 -3.03 -18.25 0.89
N TYR A 96 -4.36 -18.37 0.73
CA TYR A 96 -5.01 -18.83 -0.51
C TYR A 96 -4.71 -18.00 -1.75
N ASN A 97 -4.65 -16.68 -1.62
CA ASN A 97 -4.49 -15.75 -2.74
C ASN A 97 -3.13 -15.02 -2.75
N VAL A 98 -2.21 -15.37 -1.87
CA VAL A 98 -0.90 -14.71 -1.73
C VAL A 98 -0.08 -14.76 -3.02
N GLU A 99 0.00 -15.94 -3.67
CA GLU A 99 0.71 -16.08 -4.94
C GLU A 99 0.04 -15.29 -6.06
N ARG A 100 -1.30 -15.24 -6.06
CA ARG A 100 -2.08 -14.44 -7.01
C ARG A 100 -1.78 -12.95 -6.85
N MET A 101 -1.72 -12.45 -5.62
CA MET A 101 -1.34 -11.06 -5.33
C MET A 101 0.09 -10.74 -5.79
N ASN A 102 1.06 -11.62 -5.52
CA ASN A 102 2.44 -11.45 -6.00
C ASN A 102 2.52 -11.41 -7.52
N THR A 103 1.80 -12.30 -8.20
CA THR A 103 1.73 -12.32 -9.67
C THR A 103 1.11 -11.02 -10.22
N ALA A 104 0.01 -10.58 -9.62
CA ALA A 104 -0.66 -9.34 -10.00
C ALA A 104 0.22 -8.09 -9.76
N MET A 105 0.95 -8.02 -8.64
CA MET A 105 1.91 -6.94 -8.39
C MET A 105 2.99 -6.89 -9.47
N LYS A 106 3.60 -8.02 -9.82
CA LYS A 106 4.65 -8.09 -10.87
C LYS A 106 4.12 -7.64 -12.23
N ALA A 107 2.97 -8.17 -12.65
CA ALA A 107 2.35 -7.82 -13.93
C ALA A 107 2.00 -6.32 -13.99
N SER A 108 1.49 -5.76 -12.90
CA SER A 108 1.17 -4.34 -12.79
C SER A 108 2.42 -3.46 -12.86
N LEU A 109 3.48 -3.83 -12.13
CA LEU A 109 4.75 -3.11 -12.15
C LEU A 109 5.40 -3.15 -13.55
N ASP A 110 5.33 -4.29 -14.26
CA ASP A 110 5.79 -4.39 -15.65
C ASP A 110 5.01 -3.45 -16.56
N TYR A 111 3.68 -3.52 -16.49
CA TYR A 111 2.80 -2.72 -17.35
C TYR A 111 2.96 -1.23 -17.10
N PHE A 112 2.82 -0.77 -15.85
CA PHE A 112 2.85 0.66 -15.54
C PHE A 112 4.24 1.27 -15.75
N THR A 113 5.31 0.54 -15.46
CA THR A 113 6.68 1.01 -15.74
C THR A 113 6.94 1.13 -17.22
N ALA A 114 6.44 0.21 -18.04
CA ALA A 114 6.66 0.24 -19.49
C ALA A 114 5.85 1.35 -20.18
N HIS A 115 4.67 1.71 -19.67
CA HIS A 115 3.74 2.60 -20.38
C HIS A 115 3.67 4.02 -19.82
N PHE A 116 4.13 4.25 -18.59
CA PHE A 116 4.00 5.56 -17.93
C PHE A 116 5.33 6.11 -17.43
N SER A 117 5.87 5.56 -16.33
CA SER A 117 7.13 6.03 -15.76
C SER A 117 7.79 4.96 -14.88
N PRO A 118 9.08 5.07 -14.55
CA PRO A 118 9.72 4.19 -13.58
C PRO A 118 8.98 4.16 -12.23
N PHE A 119 8.94 2.98 -11.62
CA PHE A 119 8.42 2.83 -10.26
C PHE A 119 9.30 3.59 -9.26
N GLN A 120 8.70 4.38 -8.40
CA GLN A 120 9.43 5.32 -7.54
C GLN A 120 9.91 4.73 -6.22
N PHE A 121 9.47 3.53 -5.85
CA PHE A 121 9.81 2.92 -4.57
C PHE A 121 10.65 1.64 -4.75
N ARG A 122 11.30 1.19 -3.66
CA ARG A 122 12.10 -0.04 -3.63
C ARG A 122 11.34 -1.22 -3.01
N GLN A 123 10.07 -1.04 -2.65
CA GLN A 123 9.20 -2.08 -2.11
C GLN A 123 7.74 -1.84 -2.50
N VAL A 124 6.95 -2.93 -2.51
CA VAL A 124 5.48 -2.92 -2.45
C VAL A 124 5.04 -3.93 -1.40
N ARG A 125 4.21 -3.50 -0.48
CA ARG A 125 3.69 -4.35 0.59
C ARG A 125 2.17 -4.38 0.55
N ILE A 126 1.58 -5.58 0.58
CA ILE A 126 0.16 -5.78 0.85
C ILE A 126 0.01 -6.24 2.30
N LEU A 127 -0.91 -5.65 3.04
CA LEU A 127 -1.14 -5.95 4.45
C LEU A 127 -2.60 -6.33 4.65
N GLU A 128 -2.85 -7.56 5.08
CA GLU A 128 -4.18 -8.02 5.46
C GLU A 128 -4.70 -7.28 6.68
N PHE A 129 -5.97 -6.90 6.65
CA PHE A 129 -6.71 -6.48 7.84
C PHE A 129 -8.07 -7.21 7.92
N PRO A 130 -8.62 -7.40 9.13
CA PRO A 130 -9.88 -8.12 9.33
C PRO A 130 -11.06 -7.48 8.60
N ALA A 131 -12.03 -8.30 8.16
CA ALA A 131 -13.21 -7.88 7.39
C ALA A 131 -14.25 -7.09 8.21
N TYR A 132 -13.81 -6.12 9.02
CA TYR A 132 -14.70 -5.11 9.58
C TYR A 132 -15.13 -4.07 8.54
N ALA A 133 -14.46 -4.05 7.39
CA ALA A 133 -14.78 -3.24 6.23
C ALA A 133 -14.22 -3.92 4.96
N ASP A 134 -14.91 -3.78 3.83
CA ASP A 134 -14.58 -4.42 2.55
C ASP A 134 -13.96 -3.38 1.60
N PHE A 135 -12.66 -3.09 1.78
CA PHE A 135 -11.90 -2.21 0.90
C PHE A 135 -10.42 -2.59 0.83
N ALA A 136 -9.72 -2.05 -0.14
CA ALA A 136 -8.27 -1.90 -0.12
C ALA A 136 -7.94 -0.40 -0.22
N GLN A 137 -6.76 0.01 0.21
CA GLN A 137 -6.31 1.38 0.16
C GLN A 137 -4.83 1.45 -0.16
N SER A 138 -4.48 2.20 -1.19
CA SER A 138 -3.07 2.43 -1.51
C SER A 138 -2.50 3.59 -0.72
N PHE A 139 -1.44 3.31 0.04
CA PHE A 139 -0.52 4.30 0.60
C PHE A 139 0.83 4.18 -0.11
N ALA A 140 1.73 5.12 0.09
CA ALA A 140 3.07 5.06 -0.49
C ALA A 140 3.73 3.69 -0.19
N ASN A 141 3.93 2.88 -1.23
CA ASN A 141 4.48 1.52 -1.24
C ASN A 141 3.83 0.49 -0.28
N THR A 142 2.62 0.77 0.22
CA THR A 142 1.95 -0.08 1.22
C THR A 142 0.44 -0.08 1.00
N ILE A 143 -0.15 -1.26 0.89
CA ILE A 143 -1.54 -1.47 0.51
C ILE A 143 -2.24 -2.31 1.57
N PRO A 144 -2.91 -1.70 2.57
CA PRO A 144 -3.89 -2.42 3.38
C PRO A 144 -5.01 -3.01 2.52
N TYR A 145 -5.37 -4.27 2.78
CA TYR A 145 -6.32 -5.03 1.98
C TYR A 145 -7.18 -5.91 2.91
N SER A 146 -8.50 -5.76 2.82
CA SER A 146 -9.43 -6.55 3.63
C SER A 146 -9.34 -8.04 3.33
N GLU A 147 -9.33 -8.86 4.39
CA GLU A 147 -9.32 -10.32 4.27
C GLU A 147 -10.48 -10.82 3.42
N GLY A 148 -11.68 -10.23 3.57
CA GLY A 148 -12.90 -10.71 2.93
C GLY A 148 -12.89 -10.64 1.42
N ILE A 149 -12.36 -9.55 0.85
CA ILE A 149 -12.30 -9.35 -0.60
C ILE A 149 -10.99 -9.81 -1.23
N GLY A 150 -9.97 -10.08 -0.42
CA GLY A 150 -8.65 -10.46 -0.90
C GLY A 150 -8.24 -11.88 -0.51
N PHE A 151 -7.99 -12.09 0.76
CA PHE A 151 -7.25 -13.24 1.24
C PHE A 151 -8.06 -14.52 1.32
N ILE A 152 -9.34 -14.45 1.76
CA ILE A 152 -10.23 -15.62 1.91
C ILE A 152 -11.25 -15.75 0.78
N ALA A 153 -11.22 -14.86 -0.21
CA ALA A 153 -12.11 -14.93 -1.36
C ALA A 153 -11.83 -16.19 -2.21
N ASP A 154 -12.89 -16.91 -2.60
CA ASP A 154 -12.80 -18.15 -3.37
C ASP A 154 -12.88 -17.90 -4.87
N TYR A 155 -11.74 -18.04 -5.56
CA TYR A 155 -11.58 -17.89 -7.00
C TYR A 155 -11.15 -19.20 -7.70
N ARG A 156 -11.59 -20.33 -7.18
CA ARG A 156 -11.36 -21.62 -7.84
C ARG A 156 -12.22 -21.83 -9.09
N ASP A 157 -13.33 -21.14 -9.17
CA ASP A 157 -14.20 -21.12 -10.34
C ASP A 157 -13.60 -20.21 -11.42
N PRO A 158 -13.16 -20.76 -12.58
CA PRO A 158 -12.53 -19.98 -13.64
C PRO A 158 -13.47 -19.02 -14.37
N GLU A 159 -14.80 -19.19 -14.23
CA GLU A 159 -15.79 -18.27 -14.82
C GLU A 159 -15.99 -17.00 -13.99
N LYS A 160 -15.49 -16.96 -12.75
CA LYS A 160 -15.54 -15.77 -11.92
C LYS A 160 -14.47 -14.77 -12.33
N ILE A 161 -14.85 -13.49 -12.32
CA ILE A 161 -13.90 -12.38 -12.48
C ILE A 161 -12.88 -12.45 -11.32
N ASP A 162 -11.60 -12.44 -11.66
CA ASP A 162 -10.52 -12.43 -10.68
C ASP A 162 -10.38 -11.03 -10.03
N MET A 163 -11.22 -10.80 -9.02
CA MET A 163 -11.23 -9.53 -8.28
C MET A 163 -9.95 -9.32 -7.48
N VAL A 164 -9.26 -10.38 -7.06
CA VAL A 164 -7.98 -10.23 -6.33
C VAL A 164 -6.91 -9.63 -7.25
N THR A 165 -6.78 -10.17 -8.47
CA THR A 165 -5.88 -9.59 -9.48
C THR A 165 -6.30 -8.17 -9.84
N TYR A 166 -7.60 -7.93 -10.07
CA TYR A 166 -8.13 -6.60 -10.41
C TYR A 166 -7.82 -5.57 -9.32
N ILE A 167 -8.18 -5.83 -8.07
CA ILE A 167 -7.99 -4.89 -6.96
C ILE A 167 -6.48 -4.69 -6.70
N THR A 168 -5.69 -5.75 -6.72
CA THR A 168 -4.22 -5.63 -6.56
C THR A 168 -3.62 -4.72 -7.63
N ALA A 169 -4.01 -4.91 -8.90
CA ALA A 169 -3.54 -4.06 -10.00
C ALA A 169 -4.00 -2.61 -9.84
N HIS A 170 -5.24 -2.39 -9.42
CA HIS A 170 -5.81 -1.07 -9.13
C HIS A 170 -4.99 -0.34 -8.04
N GLU A 171 -4.74 -1.00 -6.92
CA GLU A 171 -3.99 -0.41 -5.81
C GLU A 171 -2.51 -0.17 -6.15
N VAL A 172 -1.91 -1.04 -6.96
CA VAL A 172 -0.55 -0.80 -7.50
C VAL A 172 -0.57 0.40 -8.45
N GLY A 173 -1.62 0.59 -9.25
CA GLY A 173 -1.81 1.73 -10.11
C GLY A 173 -1.78 3.07 -9.35
N HIS A 174 -2.32 3.10 -8.15
CA HIS A 174 -2.27 4.28 -7.29
C HIS A 174 -0.85 4.69 -6.88
N GLN A 175 0.16 3.84 -7.03
CA GLN A 175 1.55 4.24 -6.81
C GLN A 175 2.02 5.26 -7.87
N TRP A 176 1.36 5.35 -9.02
CA TRP A 176 1.49 6.41 -10.03
C TRP A 176 0.42 7.49 -9.84
N TRP A 177 -0.86 7.12 -9.89
CA TRP A 177 -2.00 8.04 -9.71
C TRP A 177 -2.39 8.12 -8.25
N GLY A 178 -1.89 9.10 -7.54
CA GLY A 178 -2.06 9.33 -6.12
C GLY A 178 -0.73 9.53 -5.40
N HIS A 179 0.36 8.85 -5.81
CA HIS A 179 1.66 8.94 -5.14
C HIS A 179 2.80 9.49 -6.02
N GLN A 180 2.61 9.63 -7.33
CA GLN A 180 3.48 10.40 -8.24
C GLN A 180 2.75 11.61 -8.80
N VAL A 181 1.56 11.38 -9.32
CA VAL A 181 0.70 12.42 -9.87
C VAL A 181 -0.54 12.52 -8.98
N ILE A 182 -0.76 13.70 -8.42
CA ILE A 182 -1.87 13.95 -7.51
C ILE A 182 -2.74 15.01 -8.15
N SER A 183 -4.07 14.77 -8.18
CA SER A 183 -5.02 15.78 -8.61
C SER A 183 -5.09 16.93 -7.61
N SER A 184 -5.26 18.14 -8.11
CA SER A 184 -5.65 19.28 -7.29
C SER A 184 -7.16 19.27 -7.03
N ASP A 185 -7.61 19.96 -5.96
CA ASP A 185 -9.04 20.12 -5.64
C ASP A 185 -9.69 21.18 -6.55
N GLN A 186 -9.62 20.96 -7.88
CA GLN A 186 -10.17 21.84 -8.90
C GLN A 186 -11.08 21.08 -9.86
N GLN A 187 -11.97 21.81 -10.54
CA GLN A 187 -12.77 21.27 -11.64
C GLN A 187 -11.84 20.77 -12.77
N GLY A 188 -12.08 19.54 -13.24
CA GLY A 188 -11.22 18.90 -14.25
C GLY A 188 -9.97 18.22 -13.69
N GLY A 189 -9.71 18.29 -12.38
CA GLY A 189 -8.82 17.36 -11.70
C GLY A 189 -9.45 15.98 -11.62
N THR A 190 -8.69 14.93 -11.87
CA THR A 190 -9.17 13.54 -11.80
C THR A 190 -9.24 13.04 -10.38
#